data_4ba70162ac49deaed0ba94dc870b7414
#
_entry.id   4ba70162ac49deaed0ba94dc870b7414
#
_cell.length_a   1.000
_cell.length_b   1.000
_cell.length_c   1.000
_cell.angle_alpha   90.00
_cell.angle_beta   90.00
_cell.angle_gamma   90.00
#
_symmetry.space_group_name_H-M   'P 1'
#
loop_
_entity.id
_entity.type
_entity.pdbx_description
1 polymer ?
#
loop_
_entity_poly.entity_id
_entity_poly.type
_entity_poly.pdbx_seq_one_letter_code
_entity_poly.pdbx_strand_id
1 'polypeptide(L)'
;CWFVQLSSIRLFEVDGNYTKIYFEDQRPMIPRTLNYLEKRLDPKTFFRANRQQIINLKWVERIEPWFSGSIKIYMKGGHEVDVSRRQTQRFKELMSF
;
A
#
# COMPACT_ATOMS: atom_id res chain seq x y z
N CYS A 1 23.04 6.61 -4.76
CA CYS A 1 22.32 5.34 -4.73
C CYS A 1 22.32 4.77 -3.31
N TRP A 2 21.18 4.37 -2.84
CA TRP A 2 21.06 3.83 -1.48
C TRP A 2 20.07 2.69 -1.49
N PHE A 3 20.28 1.80 -0.54
CA PHE A 3 19.49 0.58 -0.46
C PHE A 3 18.37 0.75 0.55
N VAL A 4 17.18 0.27 0.17
CA VAL A 4 16.03 0.22 1.05
C VAL A 4 15.57 -1.22 1.09
N GLN A 5 15.45 -1.77 2.29
CA GLN A 5 14.88 -3.10 2.43
C GLN A 5 13.38 -2.99 2.19
N LEU A 6 12.86 -3.79 1.27
CA LEU A 6 11.44 -3.75 0.95
C LEU A 6 10.57 -3.99 2.18
N SER A 7 11.03 -4.83 3.09
CA SER A 7 10.28 -5.11 4.32
C SER A 7 10.12 -3.90 5.23
N SER A 8 10.97 -2.88 5.06
CA SER A 8 10.89 -1.65 5.84
C SER A 8 9.95 -0.62 5.23
N ILE A 9 9.52 -0.83 4.01
CA ILE A 9 8.61 0.10 3.34
C ILE A 9 7.18 -0.17 3.79
N ARG A 10 6.52 0.87 4.30
CA ARG A 10 5.13 0.75 4.75
C ARG A 10 4.16 0.90 3.60
N LEU A 11 4.37 1.90 2.75
CA LEU A 11 3.50 2.09 1.60
C LEU A 11 4.15 2.97 0.55
N PHE A 12 3.59 2.89 -0.65
CA PHE A 12 3.92 3.77 -1.77
C PHE A 12 2.69 4.61 -2.07
N GLU A 13 2.89 5.90 -2.30
CA GLU A 13 1.79 6.82 -2.55
C GLU A 13 2.11 7.75 -3.71
N VAL A 14 1.13 7.96 -4.59
CA VAL A 14 1.28 8.89 -5.71
C VAL A 14 1.41 10.31 -5.20
N ASP A 15 2.35 11.07 -5.77
CA ASP A 15 2.53 12.48 -5.49
C ASP A 15 2.92 13.16 -6.80
N GLY A 16 1.91 13.67 -7.51
CA GLY A 16 2.12 14.27 -8.84
C GLY A 16 2.63 13.23 -9.83
N ASN A 17 3.78 13.50 -10.42
CA ASN A 17 4.43 12.59 -11.37
C ASN A 17 5.40 11.63 -10.70
N TYR A 18 5.43 11.62 -9.38
CA TYR A 18 6.36 10.82 -8.60
C TYR A 18 5.60 9.89 -7.68
N THR A 19 6.31 8.90 -7.16
CA THR A 19 5.78 8.02 -6.11
C THR A 19 6.59 8.25 -4.85
N LYS A 20 5.90 8.53 -3.76
CA LYS A 20 6.50 8.72 -2.45
C LYS A 20 6.59 7.37 -1.75
N ILE A 21 7.73 7.09 -1.17
CA ILE A 21 7.99 5.83 -0.47
C ILE A 21 8.10 6.13 1.02
N TYR A 22 7.26 5.48 1.82
CA TYR A 22 7.29 5.67 3.28
C TYR A 22 8.06 4.54 3.92
N PHE A 23 9.22 4.83 4.47
CA PHE A 23 9.97 3.87 5.25
C PHE A 23 10.75 4.59 6.34
N GLU A 24 10.74 4.05 7.55
CA GLU A 24 11.35 4.67 8.72
C GLU A 24 10.83 6.11 8.84
N ASP A 25 11.71 7.09 9.03
CA ASP A 25 11.32 8.49 9.10
C ASP A 25 11.49 9.20 7.75
N GLN A 26 11.71 8.45 6.68
CA GLN A 26 12.03 9.00 5.38
C GLN A 26 10.86 8.89 4.41
N ARG A 27 10.83 9.79 3.44
CA ARG A 27 9.78 9.84 2.43
C ARG A 27 10.37 10.20 1.07
N PRO A 28 11.30 9.41 0.55
CA PRO A 28 11.89 9.70 -0.75
C PRO A 28 10.87 9.57 -1.86
N MET A 29 11.12 10.28 -2.95
CA MET A 29 10.25 10.25 -4.11
C MET A 29 11.03 9.70 -5.30
N ILE A 30 10.38 8.84 -6.08
CA ILE A 30 10.99 8.24 -7.26
C ILE A 30 10.14 8.54 -8.49
N PRO A 31 10.74 8.67 -9.68
CA PRO A 31 10.00 8.96 -10.91
C PRO A 31 9.49 7.69 -11.56
N ARG A 32 8.68 6.93 -10.83
CA ARG A 32 8.06 5.70 -11.31
C ARG A 32 6.60 5.69 -10.92
N THR A 33 5.76 5.10 -11.76
CA THR A 33 4.34 5.00 -11.49
C THR A 33 4.04 3.81 -10.56
N LEU A 34 2.88 3.85 -9.91
CA LEU A 34 2.45 2.70 -9.12
C LEU A 34 2.23 1.46 -9.98
N ASN A 35 1.77 1.64 -11.22
CA ASN A 35 1.59 0.50 -12.12
C ASN A 35 2.94 -0.18 -12.42
N TYR A 36 3.98 0.62 -12.61
CA TYR A 36 5.32 0.11 -12.82
C TYR A 36 5.80 -0.70 -11.60
N LEU A 37 5.58 -0.15 -10.41
CA LEU A 37 5.99 -0.78 -9.17
C LEU A 37 5.18 -2.04 -8.86
N GLU A 38 3.89 -1.97 -9.10
CA GLU A 38 3.00 -3.10 -8.83
C GLU A 38 3.43 -4.36 -9.57
N LYS A 39 3.91 -4.20 -10.80
CA LYS A 39 4.36 -5.33 -11.61
C LYS A 39 5.65 -5.96 -11.09
N ARG A 40 6.41 -5.23 -10.29
CA ARG A 40 7.73 -5.67 -9.81
C ARG A 40 7.74 -6.08 -8.35
N LEU A 41 6.71 -5.72 -7.60
CA LEU A 41 6.62 -6.07 -6.20
C LEU A 41 5.90 -7.41 -6.02
N ASP A 42 6.25 -8.10 -4.96
CA ASP A 42 5.61 -9.37 -4.62
C ASP A 42 4.14 -9.11 -4.24
N PRO A 43 3.18 -9.62 -5.01
CA PRO A 43 1.77 -9.38 -4.74
C PRO A 43 1.27 -10.00 -3.44
N LYS A 44 2.02 -10.90 -2.84
CA LYS A 44 1.67 -11.47 -1.54
C LYS A 44 2.07 -10.57 -0.39
N THR A 45 2.97 -9.62 -0.65
CA THR A 45 3.47 -8.71 0.36
C THR A 45 2.93 -7.30 0.16
N PHE A 46 2.89 -6.86 -1.09
CA PHE A 46 2.46 -5.50 -1.44
C PHE A 46 1.14 -5.54 -2.19
N PHE A 47 0.15 -4.86 -1.64
CA PHE A 47 -1.20 -4.88 -2.15
C PHE A 47 -1.60 -3.49 -2.65
N ARG A 48 -2.14 -3.43 -3.88
CA ARG A 48 -2.65 -2.19 -4.45
C ARG A 48 -4.00 -1.88 -3.78
N ALA A 49 -4.00 -0.96 -2.84
CA ALA A 49 -5.20 -0.63 -2.07
C ALA A 49 -6.20 0.19 -2.89
N ASN A 50 -5.69 1.14 -3.66
CA ASN A 50 -6.50 2.02 -4.48
C ASN A 50 -5.61 2.61 -5.58
N ARG A 51 -6.13 3.58 -6.33
CA ARG A 51 -5.37 4.19 -7.42
C ARG A 51 -4.14 4.95 -6.94
N GLN A 52 -4.12 5.35 -5.69
CA GLN A 52 -3.11 6.24 -5.14
C GLN A 52 -2.08 5.55 -4.28
N GLN A 53 -2.33 4.31 -3.86
CA GLN A 53 -1.51 3.70 -2.81
C GLN A 53 -1.32 2.20 -2.99
N ILE A 54 -0.07 1.75 -2.75
CA ILE A 54 0.28 0.34 -2.58
C ILE A 54 0.76 0.20 -1.15
N ILE A 55 0.25 -0.78 -0.42
CA ILE A 55 0.60 -0.97 0.99
C ILE A 55 1.36 -2.26 1.18
N ASN A 56 2.20 -2.28 2.23
CA ASN A 56 2.88 -3.49 2.67
C ASN A 56 2.02 -4.17 3.70
N LEU A 57 1.55 -5.37 3.39
CA LEU A 57 0.62 -6.10 4.26
C LEU A 57 1.21 -6.43 5.62
N LYS A 58 2.54 -6.51 5.73
CA LYS A 58 3.20 -6.77 7.00
C LYS A 58 3.08 -5.61 7.98
N TRP A 59 2.74 -4.42 7.48
CA TRP A 59 2.60 -3.24 8.32
C TRP A 59 1.16 -2.88 8.62
N VAL A 60 0.23 -3.77 8.31
CA VAL A 60 -1.18 -3.57 8.65
C VAL A 60 -1.37 -3.82 10.14
N GLU A 61 -2.00 -2.86 10.81
CA GLU A 61 -2.29 -2.98 12.24
C GLU A 61 -3.69 -3.52 12.45
N ARG A 62 -4.69 -2.94 11.76
CA ARG A 62 -6.06 -3.44 11.87
C ARG A 62 -6.85 -3.04 10.63
N ILE A 63 -7.99 -3.69 10.45
CA ILE A 63 -8.86 -3.51 9.30
C ILE A 63 -10.27 -3.27 9.82
N GLU A 64 -10.97 -2.28 9.26
CA GLU A 64 -12.35 -1.99 9.64
C GLU A 64 -13.24 -1.99 8.41
N PRO A 65 -14.45 -2.56 8.51
CA PRO A 65 -15.44 -2.40 7.44
C PRO A 65 -15.76 -0.92 7.25
N TRP A 66 -16.02 -0.53 6.02
CA TRP A 66 -16.32 0.85 5.70
C TRP A 66 -17.53 0.91 4.79
N PHE A 67 -17.83 2.09 4.27
CA PHE A 67 -19.04 2.31 3.49
C PHE A 67 -19.04 1.53 2.18
N SER A 68 -20.24 1.12 1.74
CA SER A 68 -20.46 0.53 0.42
C SER A 68 -19.65 -0.72 0.12
N GLY A 69 -19.34 -1.51 1.15
CA GLY A 69 -18.61 -2.76 0.97
C GLY A 69 -17.11 -2.58 0.82
N SER A 70 -16.59 -1.39 1.11
CA SER A 70 -15.14 -1.17 1.15
C SER A 70 -14.61 -1.44 2.55
N ILE A 71 -13.29 -1.32 2.70
CA ILE A 71 -12.65 -1.44 4.01
C ILE A 71 -11.65 -0.31 4.20
N LYS A 72 -11.34 -0.05 5.45
CA LYS A 72 -10.30 0.91 5.82
C LYS A 72 -9.20 0.13 6.55
N ILE A 73 -7.97 0.36 6.14
CA ILE A 73 -6.82 -0.30 6.73
C ILE A 73 -6.02 0.72 7.52
N TYR A 74 -5.71 0.36 8.76
CA TYR A 74 -4.87 1.18 9.63
C TYR A 74 -3.50 0.55 9.67
N MET A 75 -2.50 1.32 9.23
CA MET A 75 -1.12 0.87 9.15
C MET A 75 -0.38 1.18 10.44
N LYS A 76 0.58 0.34 10.78
CA LYS A 76 1.52 0.69 11.84
C LYS A 76 2.26 1.96 11.41
N GLY A 77 2.39 2.91 12.32
CA GLY A 77 2.98 4.20 12.01
C GLY A 77 1.95 5.29 11.75
N GLY A 78 0.66 4.96 11.78
CA GLY A 78 -0.41 5.95 11.79
C GLY A 78 -1.10 6.23 10.45
N HIS A 79 -0.68 5.64 9.37
CA HIS A 79 -1.35 5.85 8.08
C HIS A 79 -2.69 5.13 8.05
N GLU A 80 -3.68 5.80 7.48
CA GLU A 80 -5.00 5.22 7.23
C GLU A 80 -5.17 5.12 5.71
N VAL A 81 -5.57 3.95 5.24
CA VAL A 81 -5.65 3.68 3.81
C VAL A 81 -7.05 3.17 3.47
N ASP A 82 -7.69 3.85 2.53
CA ASP A 82 -9.00 3.43 2.05
C ASP A 82 -8.81 2.44 0.91
N VAL A 83 -9.40 1.25 1.05
CA VAL A 83 -9.33 0.24 -0.01
C VAL A 83 -10.58 0.37 -0.86
N SER A 84 -10.39 0.52 -2.17
CA SER A 84 -11.53 0.63 -3.07
C SER A 84 -12.39 -0.63 -2.99
N ARG A 85 -13.63 -0.48 -3.41
CA ARG A 85 -14.59 -1.58 -3.38
C ARG A 85 -14.10 -2.78 -4.17
N ARG A 86 -13.56 -2.54 -5.36
CA ARG A 86 -13.00 -3.61 -6.19
C ARG A 86 -11.83 -4.30 -5.52
N GLN A 87 -10.92 -3.52 -4.95
CA GLN A 87 -9.73 -4.06 -4.33
C GLN A 87 -10.04 -4.72 -2.99
N THR A 88 -11.14 -4.34 -2.34
CA THR A 88 -11.59 -5.01 -1.11
C THR A 88 -11.87 -6.48 -1.38
N GLN A 89 -12.50 -6.79 -2.53
CA GLN A 89 -12.78 -8.16 -2.88
C GLN A 89 -11.48 -8.95 -3.08
N ARG A 90 -10.50 -8.35 -3.75
CA ARG A 90 -9.19 -8.97 -3.94
C ARG A 90 -8.47 -9.17 -2.61
N PHE A 91 -8.59 -8.19 -1.72
CA PHE A 91 -7.97 -8.28 -0.40
C PHE A 91 -8.53 -9.46 0.38
N LYS A 92 -9.84 -9.64 0.36
CA LYS A 92 -10.48 -10.76 1.05
C LYS A 92 -10.03 -12.10 0.49
N GLU A 93 -9.90 -12.20 -0.83
CA GLU A 93 -9.41 -13.41 -1.46
C GLU A 93 -7.96 -13.70 -1.05
N LEU A 94 -7.13 -12.67 -1.06
CA LEU A 94 -5.71 -12.79 -0.70
C LEU A 94 -5.53 -13.23 0.75
N MET A 95 -6.36 -12.72 1.65
CA MET A 95 -6.26 -13.01 3.08
C MET A 95 -7.13 -14.20 3.49
N SER A 96 -7.80 -14.83 2.57
CA SER A 96 -8.64 -16.02 2.82
C SER A 96 -9.76 -15.76 3.81
N PHE A 97 -10.43 -14.65 3.65
CA PHE A 97 -11.60 -14.34 4.47
C PHE A 97 -12.83 -15.09 3.99
#